data_aa8dbcac9acaa3c059a59d7a45b41f38
#
_entry.id   aa8dbcac9acaa3c059a59d7a45b41f38
#
_cell.length_a   1.000
_cell.length_b   1.000
_cell.length_c   1.000
_cell.angle_alpha   90.00
_cell.angle_beta   90.00
_cell.angle_gamma   90.00
#
_symmetry.space_group_name_H-M   'P 1'
#
loop_
_entity.id
_entity.type
_entity.pdbx_description
1 polymer ?
#
loop_
_entity_poly.entity_id
_entity_poly.type
_entity_poly.pdbx_seq_one_letter_code
_entity_poly.pdbx_strand_id
1 'polypeptide(L)'
;MINHVSLISCAASLPDRQLNILRKNDKKTIFSINDDHLPERRSLWRLDKKESITRLMVNCLSKALYQVNMNVNQLDCIIISLVWPKNILYEEVIDFVQQLNITCPVIPVSLGTAGGMTALELGWNQFSNPACKRVAVLAACNYVHWFAAENPINSLLSDCAACAILSYDSGISLVYSKTIQTYDYERLIFINNYVQETIGLGSSIISKLPTTIFNSCYQLCRDAGKDINDIRYFHIYDPIYWVSEVSAKILQVSQDRILTIFNKYGSLGPAQNFFALIELNACSDIFSDDLFILFGFGPFATSTSFLLSWKKIPTVIDFISI
;
A
#
# COMPACT_ATOMS: atom_id res chain seq x y z
N MET A 1 -16.85 -12.27 -25.09
CA MET A 1 -15.99 -12.45 -23.89
C MET A 1 -15.95 -11.11 -23.21
N ILE A 2 -16.38 -11.00 -21.95
CA ILE A 2 -16.18 -9.79 -21.16
C ILE A 2 -14.68 -9.74 -20.89
N ASN A 3 -13.97 -8.77 -21.48
CA ASN A 3 -12.55 -8.58 -21.22
C ASN A 3 -12.40 -8.13 -19.76
N HIS A 4 -11.97 -9.03 -18.89
CA HIS A 4 -11.70 -8.68 -17.47
C HIS A 4 -10.36 -7.96 -17.38
N VAL A 5 -10.36 -6.84 -16.70
CA VAL A 5 -9.15 -6.11 -16.36
C VAL A 5 -8.41 -6.83 -15.24
N SER A 6 -7.13 -7.02 -15.42
CA SER A 6 -6.26 -7.70 -14.44
C SER A 6 -5.03 -6.87 -14.11
N LEU A 7 -4.48 -7.11 -12.94
CA LEU A 7 -3.15 -6.66 -12.56
C LEU A 7 -2.15 -7.68 -13.11
N ILE A 8 -1.29 -7.24 -14.02
CA ILE A 8 -0.43 -8.12 -14.82
C ILE A 8 1.04 -8.11 -14.41
N SER A 9 1.47 -7.09 -13.68
CA SER A 9 2.79 -7.07 -13.04
C SER A 9 2.78 -6.16 -11.81
N CYS A 10 3.69 -6.41 -10.88
CA CYS A 10 3.90 -5.56 -9.72
C CYS A 10 5.40 -5.47 -9.39
N ALA A 11 5.89 -4.26 -9.19
CA ALA A 11 7.28 -4.02 -8.79
C ALA A 11 7.35 -3.01 -7.66
N ALA A 12 8.34 -3.17 -6.80
CA ALA A 12 8.61 -2.25 -5.71
C ALA A 12 10.08 -1.84 -5.68
N SER A 13 10.35 -0.67 -5.12
CA SER A 13 11.69 -0.14 -4.93
C SER A 13 11.87 0.37 -3.51
N LEU A 14 12.96 -0.04 -2.90
CA LEU A 14 13.42 0.39 -1.60
C LEU A 14 14.77 1.12 -1.77
N PRO A 15 15.07 2.15 -0.97
CA PRO A 15 16.43 2.66 -0.92
C PRO A 15 17.37 1.58 -0.37
N ASP A 16 18.65 1.58 -0.77
CA ASP A 16 19.63 0.61 -0.26
C ASP A 16 20.03 0.88 1.20
N ARG A 17 19.79 2.09 1.68
CA ARG A 17 20.04 2.46 3.07
C ARG A 17 19.09 1.76 4.02
N GLN A 18 19.60 0.73 4.67
CA GLN A 18 18.87 -0.03 5.68
C GLN A 18 19.25 0.43 7.09
N LEU A 19 18.25 0.71 7.90
CA LEU A 19 18.38 0.97 9.33
C LEU A 19 17.97 -0.28 10.10
N ASN A 20 18.88 -0.83 10.88
CA ASN A 20 18.59 -1.93 11.79
C ASN A 20 18.10 -1.36 13.13
N ILE A 21 16.83 -1.56 13.44
CA ILE A 21 16.23 -1.18 14.71
C ILE A 21 16.36 -2.37 15.66
N LEU A 22 17.19 -2.23 16.67
CA LEU A 22 17.26 -3.18 17.77
C LEU A 22 16.13 -2.85 18.75
N ARG A 23 15.51 -3.88 19.31
CA ARG A 23 14.60 -3.73 20.44
C ARG A 23 15.39 -3.13 21.61
N LYS A 24 15.24 -1.83 21.85
CA LYS A 24 15.71 -1.20 23.09
C LYS A 24 14.61 -1.36 24.12
N ASN A 25 14.99 -1.73 25.35
CA ASN A 25 14.12 -1.68 26.53
C ASN A 25 13.73 -0.23 26.92
N ASP A 26 13.67 0.68 25.98
CA ASP A 26 13.32 2.08 26.22
C ASP A 26 11.81 2.21 26.44
N LYS A 27 11.42 2.41 27.69
CA LYS A 27 10.06 2.59 28.21
C LYS A 27 9.28 3.81 27.65
N LYS A 28 9.67 4.35 26.50
CA LYS A 28 9.03 5.51 25.85
C LYS A 28 8.61 5.18 24.41
N THR A 29 7.84 4.13 24.22
CA THR A 29 7.12 3.96 22.94
C THR A 29 5.81 4.73 23.01
N ILE A 30 5.42 5.38 21.89
CA ILE A 30 4.19 6.17 21.72
C ILE A 30 2.94 5.33 22.05
N PHE A 31 3.07 4.02 21.98
CA PHE A 31 2.05 3.06 22.33
C PHE A 31 2.60 2.22 23.48
N SER A 32 2.07 2.43 24.70
CA SER A 32 2.34 1.64 25.90
C SER A 32 1.78 0.21 25.84
N ILE A 33 1.83 -0.41 24.67
CA ILE A 33 1.46 -1.81 24.45
C ILE A 33 2.73 -2.63 24.64
N ASN A 34 2.66 -3.68 25.45
CA ASN A 34 3.78 -4.56 25.73
C ASN A 34 4.57 -4.90 24.46
N ASP A 35 5.83 -4.46 24.43
CA ASP A 35 6.76 -4.67 23.29
C ASP A 35 7.17 -6.15 23.11
N ASP A 36 6.57 -7.09 23.87
CA ASP A 36 6.97 -8.49 23.90
C ASP A 36 6.77 -9.23 22.57
N HIS A 37 5.93 -8.70 21.69
CA HIS A 37 5.62 -9.26 20.36
C HIS A 37 6.39 -8.61 19.20
N LEU A 38 7.21 -7.60 19.45
CA LEU A 38 8.06 -7.03 18.41
C LEU A 38 9.25 -7.96 18.12
N PRO A 39 9.60 -8.20 16.85
CA PRO A 39 10.81 -8.93 16.52
C PRO A 39 12.02 -8.21 17.13
N GLU A 40 12.97 -8.96 17.67
CA GLU A 40 14.18 -8.43 18.34
C GLU A 40 14.98 -7.48 17.42
N ARG A 41 14.86 -7.68 16.12
CA ARG A 41 15.54 -6.89 15.10
C ARG A 41 14.60 -6.64 13.94
N ARG A 42 14.47 -5.36 13.53
CA ARG A 42 13.72 -4.93 12.35
C ARG A 42 14.62 -4.14 11.42
N SER A 43 14.37 -4.30 10.15
CA SER A 43 14.99 -3.49 9.12
C SER A 43 14.01 -2.47 8.59
N LEU A 44 14.43 -1.23 8.52
CA LEU A 44 13.68 -0.14 7.88
C LEU A 44 14.54 0.44 6.77
N TRP A 45 13.91 0.87 5.70
CA TRP A 45 14.58 1.48 4.55
C TRP A 45 14.28 2.97 4.52
N ARG A 46 15.33 3.78 4.39
CA ARG A 46 15.22 5.22 4.50
C ARG A 46 15.96 5.96 3.41
N LEU A 47 15.28 6.93 2.81
CA LEU A 47 15.90 7.98 2.02
C LEU A 47 16.74 8.90 2.92
N ASP A 48 17.75 9.55 2.36
CA ASP A 48 18.33 10.74 2.97
C ASP A 48 17.37 11.93 2.76
N LYS A 49 17.41 12.93 3.65
CA LYS A 49 16.57 14.15 3.52
C LYS A 49 16.78 14.91 2.22
N LYS A 50 17.93 14.72 1.56
CA LYS A 50 18.27 15.37 0.29
C LYS A 50 17.83 14.55 -0.93
N GLU A 51 17.44 13.29 -0.72
CA GLU A 51 17.05 12.38 -1.79
C GLU A 51 15.57 12.53 -2.13
N SER A 52 15.25 12.38 -3.41
CA SER A 52 13.87 12.43 -3.90
C SER A 52 13.28 11.02 -4.04
N ILE A 53 12.03 10.88 -3.64
CA ILE A 53 11.23 9.67 -3.88
C ILE A 53 11.05 9.37 -5.38
N THR A 54 11.23 10.36 -6.23
CA THR A 54 11.09 10.26 -7.69
C THR A 54 11.88 9.10 -8.26
N ARG A 55 13.12 8.91 -7.80
CA ARG A 55 13.99 7.84 -8.30
C ARG A 55 13.46 6.45 -7.98
N LEU A 56 12.86 6.26 -6.81
CA LEU A 56 12.18 5.01 -6.46
C LEU A 56 10.96 4.78 -7.35
N MET A 57 10.17 5.85 -7.61
CA MET A 57 9.01 5.78 -8.50
C MET A 57 9.41 5.43 -9.94
N VAL A 58 10.45 6.05 -10.47
CA VAL A 58 11.00 5.76 -11.81
C VAL A 58 11.43 4.30 -11.89
N ASN A 59 12.17 3.83 -10.90
CA ASN A 59 12.68 2.45 -10.90
C ASN A 59 11.55 1.42 -10.84
N CYS A 60 10.59 1.56 -9.91
CA CYS A 60 9.51 0.58 -9.79
C CYS A 60 8.60 0.56 -11.04
N LEU A 61 8.29 1.72 -11.67
CA LEU A 61 7.55 1.74 -12.93
C LEU A 61 8.34 1.05 -14.05
N SER A 62 9.63 1.39 -14.21
CA SER A 62 10.46 0.80 -15.25
C SER A 62 10.56 -0.72 -15.11
N LYS A 63 10.70 -1.23 -13.89
CA LYS A 63 10.74 -2.68 -13.61
C LYS A 63 9.40 -3.35 -13.88
N ALA A 64 8.30 -2.75 -13.46
CA ALA A 64 6.97 -3.29 -13.71
C ALA A 64 6.67 -3.39 -15.21
N LEU A 65 7.03 -2.37 -15.99
CA LEU A 65 6.87 -2.36 -17.45
C LEU A 65 7.80 -3.38 -18.13
N TYR A 66 9.06 -3.45 -17.71
CA TYR A 66 10.03 -4.41 -18.26
C TYR A 66 9.57 -5.86 -18.12
N GLN A 67 8.97 -6.22 -16.99
CA GLN A 67 8.48 -7.57 -16.71
C GLN A 67 7.38 -8.03 -17.70
N VAL A 68 6.67 -7.10 -18.32
CA VAL A 68 5.59 -7.38 -19.28
C VAL A 68 5.90 -6.88 -20.69
N ASN A 69 7.19 -6.64 -20.96
CA ASN A 69 7.70 -6.17 -22.26
C ASN A 69 6.98 -4.91 -22.77
N MET A 70 6.71 -3.97 -21.88
CA MET A 70 6.09 -2.69 -22.20
C MET A 70 7.06 -1.54 -21.99
N ASN A 71 6.77 -0.40 -22.63
CA ASN A 71 7.41 0.88 -22.37
C ASN A 71 6.39 1.93 -21.92
N VAL A 72 6.87 3.03 -21.36
CA VAL A 72 6.02 4.08 -20.78
C VAL A 72 5.05 4.72 -21.77
N ASN A 73 5.42 4.82 -23.06
CA ASN A 73 4.58 5.41 -24.10
C ASN A 73 3.38 4.53 -24.51
N GLN A 74 3.31 3.30 -24.00
CA GLN A 74 2.19 2.40 -24.21
C GLN A 74 1.11 2.54 -23.10
N LEU A 75 1.37 3.34 -22.08
CA LEU A 75 0.40 3.62 -21.04
C LEU A 75 -0.60 4.68 -21.49
N ASP A 76 -1.86 4.47 -21.15
CA ASP A 76 -2.95 5.40 -21.44
C ASP A 76 -3.21 6.34 -20.26
N CYS A 77 -2.83 5.92 -19.04
CA CYS A 77 -2.97 6.72 -17.82
C CYS A 77 -1.99 6.23 -16.75
N ILE A 78 -1.54 7.14 -15.91
CA ILE A 78 -0.78 6.83 -14.70
C ILE A 78 -1.49 7.45 -13.50
N ILE A 79 -1.68 6.68 -12.43
CA ILE A 79 -2.24 7.18 -11.17
C ILE A 79 -1.17 7.03 -10.10
N ILE A 80 -0.88 8.12 -9.40
CA ILE A 80 0.19 8.16 -8.39
C ILE A 80 -0.37 8.54 -7.04
N SER A 81 -0.25 7.64 -6.06
CA SER A 81 -0.53 7.94 -4.67
C SER A 81 0.77 8.27 -3.93
N LEU A 82 0.88 9.48 -3.44
CA LEU A 82 1.90 9.85 -2.45
C LEU A 82 1.28 9.82 -1.06
N VAL A 83 2.03 9.36 -0.05
CA VAL A 83 1.54 9.40 1.34
C VAL A 83 1.15 10.83 1.71
N TRP A 84 2.03 11.78 1.44
CA TRP A 84 1.79 13.22 1.37
C TRP A 84 2.75 13.82 0.36
N PRO A 85 2.31 14.76 -0.49
CA PRO A 85 3.21 15.50 -1.37
C PRO A 85 4.07 16.47 -0.54
N LYS A 86 5.29 16.69 -0.95
CA LYS A 86 6.21 17.64 -0.29
C LYS A 86 5.67 19.08 -0.31
N ASN A 87 4.96 19.41 -1.37
CA ASN A 87 4.30 20.71 -1.54
C ASN A 87 3.05 20.57 -2.40
N ILE A 88 2.27 21.67 -2.51
CA ILE A 88 1.03 21.72 -3.27
C ILE A 88 1.21 21.57 -4.79
N LEU A 89 2.43 21.71 -5.29
CA LEU A 89 2.74 21.60 -6.72
C LEU A 89 3.09 20.16 -7.12
N TYR A 90 3.19 19.24 -6.18
CA TYR A 90 3.57 17.85 -6.46
C TYR A 90 4.89 17.75 -7.26
N GLU A 91 5.92 18.48 -6.83
CA GLU A 91 7.22 18.51 -7.54
C GLU A 91 7.77 17.12 -7.84
N GLU A 92 7.62 16.16 -6.92
CA GLU A 92 8.06 14.78 -7.13
C GLU A 92 7.36 14.10 -8.33
N VAL A 93 6.09 14.45 -8.57
CA VAL A 93 5.33 13.96 -9.73
C VAL A 93 5.78 14.66 -11.01
N ILE A 94 6.04 15.96 -10.95
CA ILE A 94 6.57 16.72 -12.10
C ILE A 94 7.91 16.16 -12.52
N ASP A 95 8.83 15.95 -11.58
CA ASP A 95 10.16 15.38 -11.84
C ASP A 95 10.06 13.98 -12.44
N PHE A 96 9.14 13.15 -11.92
CA PHE A 96 8.87 11.81 -12.43
C PHE A 96 8.40 11.85 -13.90
N VAL A 97 7.45 12.72 -14.21
CA VAL A 97 6.93 12.90 -15.59
C VAL A 97 8.04 13.34 -16.54
N GLN A 98 8.88 14.29 -16.12
CA GLN A 98 9.98 14.80 -16.92
C GLN A 98 11.06 13.75 -17.18
N GLN A 99 11.48 13.01 -16.14
CA GLN A 99 12.54 11.99 -16.27
C GLN A 99 12.18 10.86 -17.23
N LEU A 100 10.90 10.50 -17.31
CA LEU A 100 10.42 9.43 -18.19
C LEU A 100 9.79 9.92 -19.49
N ASN A 101 9.75 11.23 -19.73
CA ASN A 101 9.08 11.83 -20.88
C ASN A 101 7.63 11.32 -21.07
N ILE A 102 6.87 11.28 -19.95
CA ILE A 102 5.52 10.76 -19.94
C ILE A 102 4.58 11.67 -20.72
N THR A 103 3.80 11.10 -21.65
CA THR A 103 2.86 11.85 -22.50
C THR A 103 1.39 11.55 -22.19
N CYS A 104 1.10 10.48 -21.47
CA CYS A 104 -0.27 10.18 -21.04
C CYS A 104 -0.66 11.01 -19.80
N PRO A 105 -1.98 11.13 -19.49
CA PRO A 105 -2.44 11.77 -18.27
C PRO A 105 -1.85 11.14 -17.00
N VAL A 106 -1.43 11.98 -16.06
CA VAL A 106 -0.97 11.57 -14.74
C VAL A 106 -1.88 12.17 -13.68
N ILE A 107 -2.47 11.32 -12.84
CA ILE A 107 -3.47 11.68 -11.83
C ILE A 107 -2.86 11.48 -10.44
N PRO A 108 -2.50 12.55 -9.71
CA PRO A 108 -2.05 12.43 -8.34
C PRO A 108 -3.23 12.20 -7.38
N VAL A 109 -3.03 11.32 -6.40
CA VAL A 109 -3.97 11.01 -5.33
C VAL A 109 -3.28 11.21 -3.99
N SER A 110 -3.88 11.98 -3.09
CA SER A 110 -3.34 12.24 -1.76
C SER A 110 -4.37 11.89 -0.69
N LEU A 111 -4.38 10.63 -0.27
CA LEU A 111 -5.25 10.09 0.79
C LEU A 111 -4.43 9.36 1.86
N GLY A 112 -3.20 9.83 2.12
CA GLY A 112 -2.32 9.20 3.09
C GLY A 112 -2.15 7.71 2.83
N THR A 113 -2.28 6.90 3.87
CA THR A 113 -2.09 5.44 3.81
C THR A 113 -3.17 4.69 3.03
N ALA A 114 -4.39 5.25 2.90
CA ALA A 114 -5.45 4.67 2.05
C ALA A 114 -5.22 4.93 0.56
N GLY A 115 -4.35 5.88 0.22
CA GLY A 115 -4.20 6.39 -1.14
C GLY A 115 -3.80 5.33 -2.17
N GLY A 116 -3.00 4.34 -1.78
CA GLY A 116 -2.59 3.26 -2.70
C GLY A 116 -3.76 2.40 -3.16
N MET A 117 -4.64 2.01 -2.24
CA MET A 117 -5.83 1.23 -2.58
C MET A 117 -6.85 2.06 -3.37
N THR A 118 -7.02 3.34 -3.01
CA THR A 118 -7.87 4.27 -3.77
C THR A 118 -7.32 4.50 -5.19
N ALA A 119 -6.01 4.66 -5.33
CA ALA A 119 -5.37 4.79 -6.64
C ALA A 119 -5.57 3.53 -7.50
N LEU A 120 -5.51 2.35 -6.88
CA LEU A 120 -5.74 1.08 -7.57
C LEU A 120 -7.21 0.97 -8.03
N GLU A 121 -8.19 1.37 -7.20
CA GLU A 121 -9.61 1.42 -7.58
C GLU A 121 -9.86 2.41 -8.73
N LEU A 122 -9.27 3.60 -8.66
CA LEU A 122 -9.33 4.57 -9.76
C LEU A 122 -8.70 4.02 -11.04
N GLY A 123 -7.62 3.24 -10.92
CA GLY A 123 -6.96 2.58 -12.04
C GLY A 123 -7.89 1.59 -12.74
N TRP A 124 -8.57 0.72 -12.00
CA TRP A 124 -9.58 -0.17 -12.58
C TRP A 124 -10.74 0.59 -13.21
N ASN A 125 -11.17 1.69 -12.62
CA ASN A 125 -12.27 2.50 -13.14
C ASN A 125 -11.92 3.22 -14.46
N GLN A 126 -10.62 3.42 -14.80
CA GLN A 126 -10.22 3.99 -16.10
C GLN A 126 -10.69 3.13 -17.29
N PHE A 127 -10.82 1.83 -17.10
CA PHE A 127 -11.25 0.90 -18.14
C PHE A 127 -12.75 1.01 -18.48
N SER A 128 -13.52 1.83 -17.77
CA SER A 128 -14.85 2.26 -18.21
C SER A 128 -14.80 3.09 -19.50
N ASN A 129 -13.65 3.74 -19.77
CA ASN A 129 -13.37 4.35 -21.07
C ASN A 129 -12.76 3.27 -22.00
N PRO A 130 -13.44 2.93 -23.10
CA PRO A 130 -12.96 1.90 -24.04
C PRO A 130 -11.62 2.20 -24.70
N ALA A 131 -11.20 3.46 -24.72
CA ALA A 131 -9.89 3.87 -25.23
C ALA A 131 -8.76 3.53 -24.28
N CYS A 132 -9.04 3.39 -22.97
CA CYS A 132 -8.05 3.06 -21.96
C CYS A 132 -7.83 1.53 -21.90
N LYS A 133 -6.61 1.09 -22.12
CA LYS A 133 -6.24 -0.32 -22.18
C LYS A 133 -5.09 -0.69 -21.23
N ARG A 134 -4.32 0.31 -20.78
CA ARG A 134 -3.12 0.10 -19.97
C ARG A 134 -2.97 1.23 -18.98
N VAL A 135 -3.01 0.90 -17.71
CA VAL A 135 -2.90 1.86 -16.62
C VAL A 135 -1.77 1.43 -15.70
N ALA A 136 -0.90 2.36 -15.35
CA ALA A 136 0.04 2.17 -14.26
C ALA A 136 -0.50 2.83 -12.98
N VAL A 137 -0.41 2.11 -11.87
CA VAL A 137 -0.78 2.63 -10.55
C VAL A 137 0.44 2.59 -9.66
N LEU A 138 0.88 3.76 -9.18
CA LEU A 138 2.01 3.90 -8.28
C LEU A 138 1.55 4.30 -6.89
N ALA A 139 2.27 3.81 -5.89
CA ALA A 139 2.12 4.24 -4.52
C ALA A 139 3.51 4.48 -3.90
N ALA A 140 3.70 5.61 -3.24
CA ALA A 140 5.01 5.99 -2.72
C ALA A 140 4.93 6.66 -1.34
N CYS A 141 5.95 6.39 -0.53
CA CYS A 141 6.14 6.95 0.80
C CYS A 141 7.49 7.63 0.90
N ASN A 142 7.48 8.86 1.38
CA ASN A 142 8.65 9.70 1.63
C ASN A 142 8.63 10.25 3.07
N TYR A 143 8.44 9.38 4.03
CA TYR A 143 8.25 9.75 5.44
C TYR A 143 9.41 10.56 6.03
N VAL A 144 10.63 10.37 5.49
CA VAL A 144 11.81 11.13 5.90
C VAL A 144 11.63 12.65 5.78
N HIS A 145 10.77 13.10 4.87
CA HIS A 145 10.49 14.53 4.67
C HIS A 145 9.42 15.08 5.63
N TRP A 146 8.69 14.19 6.32
CA TRP A 146 7.54 14.57 7.13
C TRP A 146 7.79 14.56 8.63
N PHE A 147 8.82 13.83 9.08
CA PHE A 147 9.10 13.70 10.49
C PHE A 147 10.50 14.19 10.83
N ALA A 148 10.63 14.91 11.96
CA ALA A 148 11.94 15.18 12.55
C ALA A 148 12.65 13.86 12.87
N ALA A 149 13.97 13.84 12.76
CA ALA A 149 14.77 12.62 12.94
C ALA A 149 14.53 11.95 14.32
N GLU A 150 14.24 12.75 15.33
CA GLU A 150 14.02 12.35 16.71
C GLU A 150 12.59 11.84 16.97
N ASN A 151 11.69 11.97 15.99
CA ASN A 151 10.30 11.54 16.17
C ASN A 151 10.25 10.02 16.32
N PRO A 152 9.71 9.49 17.44
CA PRO A 152 9.65 8.06 17.70
C PRO A 152 8.92 7.25 16.63
N ILE A 153 7.98 7.85 15.90
CA ILE A 153 7.26 7.20 14.80
C ILE A 153 8.22 6.72 13.71
N ASN A 154 9.39 7.35 13.58
CA ASN A 154 10.42 6.93 12.63
C ASN A 154 10.91 5.50 12.85
N SER A 155 10.75 4.94 14.04
CA SER A 155 11.08 3.53 14.31
C SER A 155 10.11 2.53 13.68
N LEU A 156 9.03 2.99 13.07
CA LEU A 156 7.98 2.16 12.48
C LEU A 156 7.90 2.28 10.97
N LEU A 157 8.44 3.34 10.37
CA LEU A 157 8.18 3.73 8.99
C LEU A 157 9.34 3.39 8.05
N SER A 158 9.05 3.07 6.81
CA SER A 158 10.03 2.97 5.72
C SER A 158 9.63 3.82 4.53
N ASP A 159 10.62 4.33 3.80
CA ASP A 159 10.43 5.01 2.53
C ASP A 159 10.49 4.00 1.39
N CYS A 160 9.59 4.11 0.43
CA CYS A 160 9.51 3.17 -0.70
C CYS A 160 8.64 3.72 -1.83
N ALA A 161 8.70 3.05 -2.97
CA ALA A 161 7.70 3.16 -4.02
C ALA A 161 7.32 1.77 -4.55
N ALA A 162 6.08 1.64 -5.03
CA ALA A 162 5.63 0.43 -5.70
C ALA A 162 4.72 0.80 -6.88
N CYS A 163 4.68 -0.09 -7.87
CA CYS A 163 3.91 0.09 -9.09
C CYS A 163 3.20 -1.21 -9.47
N ALA A 164 1.97 -1.11 -9.91
CA ALA A 164 1.20 -2.19 -10.54
C ALA A 164 0.77 -1.77 -11.93
N ILE A 165 0.80 -2.70 -12.89
CA ILE A 165 0.30 -2.50 -14.25
C ILE A 165 -1.03 -3.23 -14.40
N LEU A 166 -2.04 -2.49 -14.88
CA LEU A 166 -3.38 -3.00 -15.18
C LEU A 166 -3.57 -3.07 -16.69
N SER A 167 -4.14 -4.17 -17.18
CA SER A 167 -4.52 -4.33 -18.58
C SER A 167 -5.62 -5.39 -18.74
N TYR A 168 -6.03 -5.65 -19.99
CA TYR A 168 -6.92 -6.78 -20.33
C TYR A 168 -6.19 -8.12 -20.49
N ASP A 169 -4.88 -8.14 -20.27
CA ASP A 169 -4.10 -9.37 -20.31
C ASP A 169 -4.35 -10.21 -19.04
N SER A 170 -3.91 -11.45 -19.09
CA SER A 170 -4.13 -12.39 -18.00
C SER A 170 -3.28 -12.04 -16.76
N GLY A 171 -3.90 -11.94 -15.62
CA GLY A 171 -3.26 -11.58 -14.36
C GLY A 171 -4.19 -11.75 -13.15
N ILE A 172 -3.89 -11.10 -12.06
CA ILE A 172 -4.74 -11.06 -10.87
C ILE A 172 -5.99 -10.25 -11.18
N SER A 173 -7.15 -10.89 -11.08
CA SER A 173 -8.42 -10.31 -11.49
C SER A 173 -9.15 -9.68 -10.30
N LEU A 174 -9.75 -8.51 -10.50
CA LEU A 174 -10.67 -7.90 -9.55
C LEU A 174 -12.01 -8.63 -9.60
N VAL A 175 -12.41 -9.23 -8.48
CA VAL A 175 -13.73 -9.84 -8.31
C VAL A 175 -14.73 -8.78 -7.84
N TYR A 176 -14.35 -8.03 -6.80
CA TYR A 176 -15.17 -6.96 -6.23
C TYR A 176 -14.29 -5.94 -5.49
N SER A 177 -14.73 -4.69 -5.45
CA SER A 177 -14.13 -3.66 -4.62
C SER A 177 -15.19 -2.91 -3.83
N LYS A 178 -14.79 -2.39 -2.68
CA LYS A 178 -15.66 -1.58 -1.84
C LYS A 178 -14.88 -0.52 -1.08
N THR A 179 -15.29 0.72 -1.27
CA THR A 179 -14.78 1.84 -0.46
C THR A 179 -15.87 2.30 0.49
N ILE A 180 -15.52 2.40 1.77
CA ILE A 180 -16.40 2.87 2.84
C ILE A 180 -15.78 4.12 3.45
N GLN A 181 -16.57 5.18 3.53
CA GLN A 181 -16.24 6.39 4.25
C GLN A 181 -17.01 6.41 5.57
N THR A 182 -16.29 6.39 6.67
CA THR A 182 -16.87 6.55 8.00
C THR A 182 -16.73 8.00 8.45
N TYR A 183 -17.74 8.54 9.16
CA TYR A 183 -17.58 9.86 9.74
C TYR A 183 -16.47 9.86 10.79
N ASP A 184 -15.50 10.76 10.61
CA ASP A 184 -14.39 10.95 11.55
C ASP A 184 -14.62 12.23 12.36
N TYR A 185 -15.58 12.17 13.29
CA TYR A 185 -15.86 13.28 14.19
C TYR A 185 -14.73 13.59 15.17
N GLU A 186 -13.88 12.61 15.45
CA GLU A 186 -12.82 12.70 16.45
C GLU A 186 -11.44 12.95 15.83
N ARG A 187 -11.38 13.13 14.51
CA ARG A 187 -10.12 13.24 13.78
C ARG A 187 -9.17 12.10 14.15
N LEU A 188 -9.49 10.88 13.72
CA LEU A 188 -8.71 9.67 14.01
C LEU A 188 -7.25 9.80 13.65
N ILE A 189 -6.97 10.53 12.56
CA ILE A 189 -5.62 10.89 12.12
C ILE A 189 -5.62 12.39 11.88
N PHE A 190 -4.73 13.11 12.54
CA PHE A 190 -4.59 14.56 12.36
C PHE A 190 -3.13 14.96 12.24
N ILE A 191 -2.88 16.02 11.48
CA ILE A 191 -1.60 16.69 11.39
C ILE A 191 -1.75 18.01 12.14
N ASN A 192 -1.04 18.14 13.25
CA ASN A 192 -0.99 19.40 14.00
C ASN A 192 0.09 20.30 13.40
N ASN A 193 -0.38 21.42 12.86
CA ASN A 193 0.40 22.45 12.17
C ASN A 193 1.04 22.03 10.85
N TYR A 194 0.98 22.90 9.86
CA TYR A 194 1.64 22.79 8.55
C TYR A 194 3.18 22.71 8.64
N VAL A 195 3.73 22.65 9.83
CA VAL A 195 5.14 22.52 10.12
C VAL A 195 5.35 21.20 10.85
N GLN A 196 5.66 20.17 10.12
CA GLN A 196 6.43 18.94 10.42
C GLN A 196 6.38 18.29 11.82
N GLU A 197 5.56 18.70 12.79
CA GLU A 197 5.87 18.35 14.17
C GLU A 197 5.01 17.27 14.80
N THR A 198 3.77 17.06 14.41
CA THR A 198 3.00 15.95 15.01
C THR A 198 1.90 15.42 14.10
N ILE A 199 2.05 14.20 13.66
CA ILE A 199 0.90 13.38 13.30
C ILE A 199 0.39 12.76 14.59
N GLY A 200 -0.84 13.08 14.96
CA GLY A 200 -1.53 12.44 16.07
C GLY A 200 -2.42 11.30 15.53
N LEU A 201 -2.43 10.19 16.26
CA LEU A 201 -3.47 9.18 16.13
C LEU A 201 -4.50 9.46 17.20
N GLY A 202 -5.74 9.69 16.83
CA GLY A 202 -6.82 9.81 17.80
C GLY A 202 -6.97 8.51 18.60
N SER A 203 -7.24 8.61 19.90
CA SER A 203 -7.39 7.45 20.78
C SER A 203 -8.47 6.47 20.32
N SER A 204 -9.44 6.95 19.55
CA SER A 204 -10.54 6.14 19.01
C SER A 204 -10.16 5.25 17.82
N ILE A 205 -9.00 5.44 17.19
CA ILE A 205 -8.59 4.58 16.06
C ILE A 205 -8.44 3.13 16.51
N ILE A 206 -7.86 2.91 17.69
CA ILE A 206 -7.66 1.57 18.24
C ILE A 206 -8.99 0.86 18.50
N SER A 207 -10.01 1.60 18.93
CA SER A 207 -11.35 1.04 19.20
C SER A 207 -12.19 0.85 17.95
N LYS A 208 -12.03 1.69 16.93
CA LYS A 208 -12.85 1.68 15.70
C LYS A 208 -12.27 0.81 14.58
N LEU A 209 -10.95 0.71 14.48
CA LEU A 209 -10.30 -0.07 13.43
C LEU A 209 -10.78 -1.54 13.39
N PRO A 210 -10.91 -2.26 14.51
CA PRO A 210 -11.45 -3.62 14.53
C PRO A 210 -12.82 -3.74 13.87
N THR A 211 -13.75 -2.88 14.24
CA THR A 211 -15.10 -2.86 13.65
C THR A 211 -15.08 -2.50 12.15
N THR A 212 -14.19 -1.61 11.76
CA THR A 212 -14.03 -1.22 10.35
C THR A 212 -13.49 -2.38 9.52
N ILE A 213 -12.49 -3.10 10.01
CA ILE A 213 -11.93 -4.30 9.35
C ILE A 213 -13.03 -5.35 9.17
N PHE A 214 -13.74 -5.69 10.28
CA PHE A 214 -14.82 -6.66 10.24
C PHE A 214 -15.87 -6.28 9.21
N ASN A 215 -16.45 -5.10 9.34
CA ASN A 215 -17.53 -4.65 8.46
C ASN A 215 -17.09 -4.61 6.99
N SER A 216 -15.89 -4.10 6.69
CA SER A 216 -15.40 -3.99 5.32
C SER A 216 -15.20 -5.36 4.68
N CYS A 217 -14.54 -6.31 5.36
CA CYS A 217 -14.27 -7.63 4.81
C CYS A 217 -15.54 -8.46 4.64
N TYR A 218 -16.42 -8.48 5.66
CA TYR A 218 -17.67 -9.23 5.56
C TYR A 218 -18.65 -8.65 4.57
N GLN A 219 -18.76 -7.31 4.49
CA GLN A 219 -19.61 -6.68 3.48
C GLN A 219 -19.07 -6.93 2.08
N LEU A 220 -17.74 -6.87 1.88
CA LEU A 220 -17.10 -7.17 0.60
C LEU A 220 -17.44 -8.59 0.14
N CYS A 221 -17.25 -9.59 1.01
CA CYS A 221 -17.59 -10.98 0.71
C CYS A 221 -19.06 -11.15 0.38
N ARG A 222 -19.96 -10.62 1.22
CA ARG A 222 -21.41 -10.69 1.01
C ARG A 222 -21.82 -10.10 -0.33
N ASP A 223 -21.32 -8.91 -0.66
CA ASP A 223 -21.69 -8.20 -1.88
C ASP A 223 -21.13 -8.91 -3.12
N ALA A 224 -20.03 -9.65 -2.97
CA ALA A 224 -19.44 -10.53 -4.00
C ALA A 224 -20.06 -11.93 -4.05
N GLY A 225 -21.01 -12.27 -3.17
CA GLY A 225 -21.60 -13.60 -3.07
C GLY A 225 -20.61 -14.70 -2.63
N LYS A 226 -19.67 -14.36 -1.76
CA LYS A 226 -18.63 -15.23 -1.23
C LYS A 226 -18.73 -15.36 0.29
N ASP A 227 -18.21 -16.46 0.83
CA ASP A 227 -18.02 -16.62 2.27
C ASP A 227 -16.62 -16.16 2.67
N ILE A 228 -16.45 -15.67 3.90
CA ILE A 228 -15.13 -15.29 4.45
C ILE A 228 -14.17 -16.49 4.53
N ASN A 229 -14.71 -17.70 4.64
CA ASN A 229 -13.94 -18.93 4.64
C ASN A 229 -13.39 -19.32 3.26
N ASP A 230 -13.96 -18.81 2.18
CA ASP A 230 -13.46 -19.02 0.81
C ASP A 230 -12.16 -18.25 0.54
N ILE A 231 -11.82 -17.29 1.41
CA ILE A 231 -10.67 -16.43 1.22
C ILE A 231 -9.40 -17.13 1.67
N ARG A 232 -8.46 -17.35 0.78
CA ARG A 232 -7.19 -18.03 1.09
C ARG A 232 -6.29 -17.18 1.98
N TYR A 233 -6.08 -15.90 1.60
CA TYR A 233 -5.24 -14.95 2.34
C TYR A 233 -5.90 -13.58 2.48
N PHE A 234 -5.53 -12.90 3.57
CA PHE A 234 -5.89 -11.53 3.85
C PHE A 234 -4.61 -10.71 4.05
N HIS A 235 -4.52 -9.57 3.43
CA HIS A 235 -3.63 -8.53 3.89
C HIS A 235 -4.46 -7.34 4.35
N ILE A 236 -4.41 -7.12 5.66
CA ILE A 236 -5.01 -5.95 6.30
C ILE A 236 -3.87 -4.96 6.52
N TYR A 237 -4.00 -3.74 6.01
CA TYR A 237 -2.98 -2.71 6.20
C TYR A 237 -2.53 -2.68 7.66
N ASP A 238 -1.30 -3.10 7.90
CA ASP A 238 -0.71 -3.28 9.21
C ASP A 238 0.43 -2.25 9.45
N PRO A 239 0.09 -1.00 9.85
CA PRO A 239 1.10 0.02 10.14
C PRO A 239 1.91 -0.32 11.38
N ILE A 240 1.51 -1.36 12.12
CA ILE A 240 2.02 -1.77 13.42
C ILE A 240 1.72 -3.27 13.62
N TYR A 241 2.58 -3.99 14.32
CA TYR A 241 2.59 -5.45 14.42
C TYR A 241 1.29 -6.10 14.92
N TRP A 242 0.60 -5.48 15.89
CA TRP A 242 -0.58 -6.09 16.51
C TRP A 242 -1.82 -6.12 15.60
N VAL A 243 -1.84 -5.33 14.53
CA VAL A 243 -3.01 -5.27 13.62
C VAL A 243 -3.27 -6.62 12.97
N SER A 244 -2.24 -7.35 12.58
CA SER A 244 -2.39 -8.69 11.99
C SER A 244 -3.03 -9.68 12.95
N GLU A 245 -2.59 -9.69 14.22
CA GLU A 245 -3.13 -10.58 15.25
C GLU A 245 -4.58 -10.25 15.60
N VAL A 246 -4.88 -8.96 15.72
CA VAL A 246 -6.25 -8.49 15.99
C VAL A 246 -7.16 -8.81 14.80
N SER A 247 -6.66 -8.66 13.57
CA SER A 247 -7.42 -8.98 12.37
C SER A 247 -7.81 -10.46 12.28
N ALA A 248 -6.90 -11.38 12.59
CA ALA A 248 -7.21 -12.81 12.63
C ALA A 248 -8.34 -13.12 13.61
N LYS A 249 -8.28 -12.56 14.82
CA LYS A 249 -9.31 -12.75 15.86
C LYS A 249 -10.67 -12.18 15.44
N ILE A 250 -10.68 -10.99 14.83
CA ILE A 250 -11.91 -10.30 14.43
C ILE A 250 -12.57 -10.97 13.23
N LEU A 251 -11.77 -11.38 12.25
CA LEU A 251 -12.26 -12.10 11.08
C LEU A 251 -12.57 -13.57 11.37
N GLN A 252 -12.23 -14.06 12.58
CA GLN A 252 -12.39 -15.46 13.01
C GLN A 252 -11.68 -16.44 12.05
N VAL A 253 -10.51 -16.06 11.58
CA VAL A 253 -9.67 -16.88 10.70
C VAL A 253 -8.35 -17.23 11.39
N SER A 254 -7.68 -18.28 10.91
CA SER A 254 -6.37 -18.65 11.46
C SER A 254 -5.32 -17.60 11.12
N GLN A 255 -4.33 -17.43 12.01
CA GLN A 255 -3.29 -16.40 11.89
C GLN A 255 -2.42 -16.56 10.63
N ASP A 256 -2.22 -17.80 10.17
CA ASP A 256 -1.46 -18.12 8.95
C ASP A 256 -2.13 -17.62 7.65
N ARG A 257 -3.43 -17.28 7.70
CA ARG A 257 -4.15 -16.65 6.60
C ARG A 257 -3.99 -15.14 6.57
N ILE A 258 -3.40 -14.51 7.59
CA ILE A 258 -3.15 -13.06 7.64
C ILE A 258 -1.69 -12.80 7.26
N LEU A 259 -1.49 -12.24 6.08
CA LEU A 259 -0.17 -11.81 5.63
C LEU A 259 0.23 -10.51 6.33
N THR A 260 1.38 -10.52 7.00
CA THR A 260 1.96 -9.32 7.60
C THR A 260 3.14 -8.80 6.78
N ILE A 261 3.14 -7.51 6.52
CA ILE A 261 4.21 -6.80 5.80
C ILE A 261 5.08 -6.02 6.77
N PHE A 262 4.47 -5.52 7.84
CA PHE A 262 5.15 -4.70 8.83
C PHE A 262 6.38 -5.35 9.44
N ASN A 263 6.33 -6.64 9.76
CA ASN A 263 7.44 -7.34 10.41
C ASN A 263 8.72 -7.37 9.57
N LYS A 264 8.56 -7.39 8.23
CA LYS A 264 9.68 -7.45 7.29
C LYS A 264 10.16 -6.07 6.85
N TYR A 265 9.24 -5.14 6.62
CA TYR A 265 9.55 -3.87 5.96
C TYR A 265 9.21 -2.62 6.79
N GLY A 266 8.58 -2.75 7.95
CA GLY A 266 7.94 -1.63 8.64
C GLY A 266 6.68 -1.16 7.92
N SER A 267 6.16 0.00 8.32
CA SER A 267 5.00 0.59 7.65
C SER A 267 5.43 1.27 6.35
N LEU A 268 4.84 0.85 5.26
CA LEU A 268 5.10 1.30 3.89
C LEU A 268 3.99 2.22 3.36
N GLY A 269 3.10 2.69 4.24
CA GLY A 269 2.02 3.60 3.87
C GLY A 269 1.16 3.10 2.71
N PRO A 270 0.90 3.94 1.68
CA PRO A 270 0.06 3.56 0.55
C PRO A 270 0.64 2.42 -0.30
N ALA A 271 1.95 2.16 -0.23
CA ALA A 271 2.59 1.09 -1.00
C ALA A 271 2.44 -0.31 -0.37
N GLN A 272 2.00 -0.41 0.88
CA GLN A 272 2.05 -1.66 1.65
C GLN A 272 1.27 -2.80 1.00
N ASN A 273 0.09 -2.54 0.43
CA ASN A 273 -0.70 -3.55 -0.26
C ASN A 273 -0.04 -4.07 -1.55
N PHE A 274 0.78 -3.26 -2.20
CA PHE A 274 1.57 -3.70 -3.36
C PHE A 274 2.69 -4.65 -2.94
N PHE A 275 3.36 -4.37 -1.83
CA PHE A 275 4.33 -5.29 -1.24
C PHE A 275 3.67 -6.61 -0.83
N ALA A 276 2.44 -6.56 -0.31
CA ALA A 276 1.67 -7.77 -0.01
C ALA A 276 1.43 -8.63 -1.25
N LEU A 277 1.09 -8.02 -2.40
CA LEU A 277 0.95 -8.74 -3.67
C LEU A 277 2.25 -9.44 -4.09
N ILE A 278 3.40 -8.76 -3.92
CA ILE A 278 4.71 -9.32 -4.27
C ILE A 278 5.07 -10.49 -3.34
N GLU A 279 4.86 -10.33 -2.03
CA GLU A 279 5.14 -11.39 -1.05
C GLU A 279 4.21 -12.60 -1.25
N LEU A 280 2.92 -12.38 -1.54
CA LEU A 280 1.99 -13.46 -1.90
C LEU A 280 2.47 -14.22 -3.15
N ASN A 281 3.00 -13.52 -4.15
CA ASN A 281 3.48 -14.15 -5.36
C ASN A 281 4.71 -15.07 -5.14
N ALA A 282 5.41 -14.87 -4.05
CA ALA A 282 6.53 -15.73 -3.63
C ALA A 282 6.05 -16.97 -2.82
N CYS A 283 4.80 -17.00 -2.36
CA CYS A 283 4.26 -18.15 -1.65
C CYS A 283 4.03 -19.33 -2.60
N SER A 284 4.43 -20.52 -2.17
CA SER A 284 4.33 -21.74 -2.98
C SER A 284 2.98 -22.43 -2.88
N ASP A 285 2.16 -22.09 -1.89
CA ASP A 285 0.89 -22.71 -1.56
C ASP A 285 -0.34 -21.92 -2.05
N ILE A 286 -0.13 -20.98 -2.96
CA ILE A 286 -1.18 -20.22 -3.65
C ILE A 286 -1.39 -20.79 -5.05
N PHE A 287 -2.63 -21.08 -5.37
CA PHE A 287 -3.05 -21.63 -6.65
C PHE A 287 -3.86 -20.61 -7.47
N SER A 288 -3.95 -20.87 -8.77
CA SER A 288 -4.84 -20.07 -9.62
C SER A 288 -6.26 -20.13 -9.10
N ASP A 289 -6.94 -18.98 -9.14
CA ASP A 289 -8.31 -18.76 -8.68
C ASP A 289 -8.53 -18.75 -7.17
N ASP A 290 -7.45 -18.93 -6.35
CA ASP A 290 -7.55 -18.65 -4.93
C ASP A 290 -7.98 -17.19 -4.71
N LEU A 291 -8.87 -17.00 -3.75
CA LEU A 291 -9.38 -15.67 -3.41
C LEU A 291 -8.57 -15.07 -2.27
N PHE A 292 -8.33 -13.77 -2.39
CA PHE A 292 -7.70 -13.03 -1.28
C PHE A 292 -8.24 -11.60 -1.17
N ILE A 293 -8.14 -11.07 0.04
CA ILE A 293 -8.58 -9.72 0.36
C ILE A 293 -7.38 -8.83 0.64
N LEU A 294 -7.35 -7.67 -0.03
CA LEU A 294 -6.53 -6.53 0.35
C LEU A 294 -7.41 -5.48 1.00
N PHE A 295 -6.97 -4.97 2.14
CA PHE A 295 -7.65 -3.91 2.87
C PHE A 295 -6.70 -2.75 3.13
N GLY A 296 -7.08 -1.54 2.73
CA GLY A 296 -6.42 -0.29 3.03
C GLY A 296 -7.26 0.60 3.94
N PHE A 297 -6.59 1.33 4.83
CA PHE A 297 -7.22 2.28 5.74
C PHE A 297 -6.37 3.55 5.83
N GLY A 298 -7.02 4.70 5.97
CA GLY A 298 -6.31 5.97 6.01
C GLY A 298 -7.10 7.12 6.61
N PRO A 299 -6.63 8.34 6.39
CA PRO A 299 -7.27 9.57 6.85
C PRO A 299 -8.75 9.60 6.51
N PHE A 300 -9.51 10.35 7.31
CA PHE A 300 -10.97 10.47 7.20
C PHE A 300 -11.72 9.14 7.44
N ALA A 301 -11.07 8.16 8.09
CA ALA A 301 -11.61 6.81 8.27
C ALA A 301 -12.10 6.17 6.96
N THR A 302 -11.42 6.48 5.85
CA THR A 302 -11.65 5.83 4.55
C THR A 302 -11.02 4.45 4.57
N SER A 303 -11.80 3.45 4.21
CA SER A 303 -11.31 2.08 4.01
C SER A 303 -11.67 1.62 2.60
N THR A 304 -10.70 1.03 1.91
CA THR A 304 -10.90 0.43 0.58
C THR A 304 -10.47 -1.02 0.64
N SER A 305 -11.37 -1.91 0.22
CA SER A 305 -11.13 -3.35 0.19
C SER A 305 -11.28 -3.89 -1.22
N PHE A 306 -10.40 -4.81 -1.60
CA PHE A 306 -10.49 -5.57 -2.84
C PHE A 306 -10.61 -7.05 -2.54
N LEU A 307 -11.54 -7.71 -3.22
CA LEU A 307 -11.57 -9.15 -3.38
C LEU A 307 -10.96 -9.48 -4.74
N LEU A 308 -9.89 -10.22 -4.73
CA LEU A 308 -9.09 -10.54 -5.89
C LEU A 308 -9.07 -12.06 -6.10
N SER A 309 -9.04 -12.49 -7.37
CA SER A 309 -8.78 -13.86 -7.76
C SER A 309 -7.35 -13.98 -8.26
N TRP A 310 -6.61 -14.93 -7.68
CA TRP A 310 -5.18 -15.06 -7.90
C TRP A 310 -4.85 -15.63 -9.28
N LYS A 311 -3.86 -15.06 -9.88
CA LYS A 311 -3.07 -15.65 -10.94
C LYS A 311 -1.62 -15.20 -10.77
N LYS A 312 -0.68 -16.11 -10.94
CA LYS A 312 0.74 -15.78 -10.82
C LYS A 312 1.13 -14.73 -11.86
N ILE A 313 1.80 -13.68 -11.41
CA ILE A 313 2.25 -12.56 -12.24
C ILE A 313 3.76 -12.31 -12.01
N PRO A 314 4.47 -11.67 -12.94
CA PRO A 314 5.83 -11.21 -12.67
C PRO A 314 5.85 -10.14 -11.57
N THR A 315 6.75 -10.34 -10.58
CA THR A 315 6.94 -9.39 -9.46
C THR A 315 8.42 -9.24 -9.11
N VAL A 316 8.81 -8.08 -8.59
CA VAL A 316 10.16 -7.82 -8.09
C VAL A 316 10.16 -6.76 -6.99
N ILE A 317 11.06 -6.93 -6.00
CA ILE A 317 11.48 -5.86 -5.09
C ILE A 317 12.93 -5.54 -5.42
N ASP A 318 13.23 -4.30 -5.72
CA ASP A 318 14.57 -3.83 -6.07
C ASP A 318 15.09 -2.86 -5.00
N PHE A 319 16.38 -2.96 -4.69
CA PHE A 319 17.05 -2.08 -3.73
C PHE A 319 18.01 -1.20 -4.52
N ILE A 320 17.82 0.11 -4.44
CA ILE A 320 18.58 1.05 -5.25
C ILE A 320 19.37 2.04 -4.42
N SER A 321 20.63 2.23 -4.79
CA SER A 321 21.46 3.34 -4.34
C SER A 321 20.96 4.63 -4.95
N ILE A 322 20.69 5.63 -4.12
CA ILE A 322 20.12 6.90 -4.53
C ILE A 322 21.13 8.02 -4.40
#